data_89b770402fb94f798309136d8b906055
#
_entry.id   89b770402fb94f798309136d8b906055
#
_cell.length_a   1.000
_cell.length_b   1.000
_cell.length_c   1.000
_cell.angle_alpha   90.00
_cell.angle_beta   90.00
_cell.angle_gamma   90.00
#
_symmetry.space_group_name_H-M   'P 1'
#
loop_
_entity.id
_entity.type
_entity.pdbx_description
1 polymer ?
#
loop_
_entity_poly.entity_id
_entity_poly.type
_entity_poly.pdbx_seq_one_letter_code
_entity_poly.pdbx_strand_id
1 'polypeptide(L)'
;LGASVADIENIGAAHFNVLLYPETGEAACRWLEKEFEQPYTKVIPIGVGATKDFIKEVAIIIGNESPFMDVSRLRFDWWSKSVDSTYFTGKRVFIFGDGTHVRSSARIARDEMGFEVVGVGCFNREYARQIRLLAKEYGVDALITDDYLEVEATIEALQPEMILGSQMERHIGKRLGIPCAVISAPFHVQDNPARYSPQVGWEGANVIFDTWVHPLVMGLEEHLLHMFRDDFEFNDEAGPSHHGGHAVPKNAIDSAQDSDMILESETVVQKDVSSIWLLDAEKELKKIPFFVRGKARRNTETYA
;
A
#
# COMPACT_ATOMS: atom_id res chain seq x y z
N LEU A 1 20.98 15.72 -12.08
CA LEU A 1 19.96 16.49 -11.39
C LEU A 1 20.56 17.06 -10.10
N GLY A 2 20.36 18.33 -9.86
CA GLY A 2 20.87 19.08 -8.71
C GLY A 2 20.74 20.57 -8.99
N ALA A 3 20.90 21.40 -7.98
CA ALA A 3 20.95 22.84 -8.10
C ALA A 3 22.36 23.34 -7.83
N SER A 4 22.85 24.28 -8.64
CA SER A 4 24.07 25.02 -8.38
C SER A 4 23.80 26.23 -7.51
N VAL A 5 24.85 26.87 -6.99
CA VAL A 5 24.72 28.15 -6.27
C VAL A 5 24.07 29.22 -7.16
N ALA A 6 24.45 29.26 -8.44
CA ALA A 6 23.86 30.17 -9.40
C ALA A 6 22.37 29.96 -9.63
N ASP A 7 21.88 28.71 -9.59
CA ASP A 7 20.44 28.42 -9.69
C ASP A 7 19.69 28.95 -8.45
N ILE A 8 20.31 28.84 -7.27
CA ILE A 8 19.73 29.38 -6.02
C ILE A 8 19.69 30.91 -6.05
N GLU A 9 20.77 31.56 -6.51
CA GLU A 9 20.85 33.02 -6.66
C GLU A 9 19.78 33.54 -7.63
N ASN A 10 19.44 32.79 -8.66
CA ASN A 10 18.47 33.12 -9.68
C ASN A 10 17.03 32.66 -9.37
N ILE A 11 16.78 32.02 -8.23
CA ILE A 11 15.46 31.46 -7.92
C ILE A 11 14.34 32.51 -7.93
N GLY A 12 14.66 33.77 -7.56
CA GLY A 12 13.73 34.89 -7.60
C GLY A 12 13.30 35.31 -9.02
N ALA A 13 13.94 34.83 -10.08
CA ALA A 13 13.58 35.12 -11.46
C ALA A 13 12.54 34.12 -12.06
N ALA A 14 12.13 33.13 -11.33
CA ALA A 14 11.12 32.17 -11.79
C ALA A 14 9.72 32.79 -11.83
N HIS A 15 8.89 32.39 -12.79
CA HIS A 15 7.51 32.86 -12.89
C HIS A 15 6.60 32.16 -11.86
N PHE A 16 6.87 30.91 -11.54
CA PHE A 16 6.18 30.13 -10.52
C PHE A 16 7.05 28.98 -10.04
N ASN A 17 6.66 28.32 -8.95
CA ASN A 17 7.38 27.18 -8.39
C ASN A 17 6.54 25.93 -8.45
N VAL A 18 7.18 24.79 -8.76
CA VAL A 18 6.56 23.47 -8.69
C VAL A 18 6.96 22.80 -7.39
N LEU A 19 6.00 22.63 -6.48
CA LEU A 19 6.19 21.99 -5.18
C LEU A 19 5.78 20.51 -5.30
N LEU A 20 6.76 19.60 -5.26
CA LEU A 20 6.51 18.16 -5.33
C LEU A 20 6.59 17.44 -3.99
N TYR A 21 7.21 18.07 -2.98
CA TYR A 21 7.38 17.47 -1.66
C TYR A 21 7.21 18.55 -0.57
N PRO A 22 5.95 18.75 -0.09
CA PRO A 22 5.61 19.83 0.84
C PRO A 22 6.37 19.79 2.15
N GLU A 23 6.67 18.62 2.70
CA GLU A 23 7.35 18.44 3.98
C GLU A 23 8.67 19.17 4.05
N THR A 24 9.36 19.32 2.92
CA THR A 24 10.66 19.98 2.85
C THR A 24 10.62 21.32 2.11
N GLY A 25 9.71 21.47 1.14
CA GLY A 25 9.73 22.60 0.21
C GLY A 25 8.70 23.70 0.46
N GLU A 26 7.62 23.42 1.21
CA GLU A 26 6.51 24.36 1.33
C GLU A 26 6.89 25.67 2.00
N ALA A 27 7.76 25.63 3.01
CA ALA A 27 8.22 26.83 3.70
C ALA A 27 8.99 27.77 2.75
N ALA A 28 9.85 27.20 1.89
CA ALA A 28 10.57 27.96 0.87
C ALA A 28 9.62 28.53 -0.20
N CYS A 29 8.66 27.74 -0.68
CA CYS A 29 7.68 28.22 -1.66
C CYS A 29 6.82 29.36 -1.11
N ARG A 30 6.37 29.30 0.13
CA ARG A 30 5.63 30.38 0.80
C ARG A 30 6.46 31.65 0.95
N TRP A 31 7.75 31.50 1.24
CA TRP A 31 8.65 32.64 1.32
C TRP A 31 8.84 33.29 -0.06
N LEU A 32 9.05 32.48 -1.12
CA LEU A 32 9.18 32.96 -2.50
C LEU A 32 7.89 33.65 -2.99
N GLU A 33 6.72 33.09 -2.65
CA GLU A 33 5.43 33.70 -2.98
C GLU A 33 5.29 35.10 -2.32
N LYS A 34 5.72 35.23 -1.05
CA LYS A 34 5.63 36.46 -0.31
C LYS A 34 6.64 37.55 -0.79
N GLU A 35 7.89 37.16 -1.06
CA GLU A 35 8.98 38.07 -1.36
C GLU A 35 9.06 38.43 -2.85
N PHE A 36 8.69 37.49 -3.73
CA PHE A 36 8.84 37.62 -5.18
C PHE A 36 7.52 37.49 -5.95
N GLU A 37 6.41 37.40 -5.25
CA GLU A 37 5.07 37.15 -5.86
C GLU A 37 5.01 35.92 -6.77
N GLN A 38 5.81 34.91 -6.48
CA GLN A 38 5.88 33.69 -7.24
C GLN A 38 4.85 32.67 -6.72
N PRO A 39 3.75 32.42 -7.44
CA PRO A 39 2.82 31.36 -7.05
C PRO A 39 3.49 30.00 -7.10
N TYR A 40 2.94 29.01 -6.37
CA TYR A 40 3.43 27.66 -6.42
C TYR A 40 2.30 26.64 -6.48
N THR A 41 2.60 25.46 -7.06
CA THR A 41 1.62 24.37 -7.16
C THR A 41 1.40 23.73 -5.80
N LYS A 42 0.14 23.36 -5.52
CA LYS A 42 -0.29 22.71 -4.27
C LYS A 42 -0.68 21.26 -4.50
N VAL A 43 -0.95 20.89 -5.76
CA VAL A 43 -1.27 19.52 -6.14
C VAL A 43 0.03 18.78 -6.47
N ILE A 44 0.20 17.60 -5.87
CA ILE A 44 1.32 16.71 -6.18
C ILE A 44 0.82 15.67 -7.20
N PRO A 45 1.45 15.56 -8.38
CA PRO A 45 0.93 14.74 -9.47
C PRO A 45 1.26 13.24 -9.29
N ILE A 46 0.84 12.66 -8.17
CA ILE A 46 0.96 11.22 -7.88
C ILE A 46 -0.42 10.58 -8.04
N GLY A 47 -0.56 9.71 -9.03
CA GLY A 47 -1.82 9.12 -9.48
C GLY A 47 -2.42 9.85 -10.68
N VAL A 48 -3.43 9.25 -11.30
CA VAL A 48 -4.08 9.74 -12.51
C VAL A 48 -4.87 11.02 -12.24
N GLY A 49 -5.73 10.99 -11.21
CA GLY A 49 -6.57 12.12 -10.85
C GLY A 49 -5.74 13.33 -10.44
N ALA A 50 -4.73 13.13 -9.59
CA ALA A 50 -3.84 14.19 -9.15
C ALA A 50 -2.99 14.76 -10.31
N THR A 51 -2.55 13.94 -11.26
CA THR A 51 -1.84 14.41 -12.45
C THR A 51 -2.73 15.32 -13.32
N LYS A 52 -4.00 14.95 -13.50
CA LYS A 52 -4.97 15.80 -14.21
C LYS A 52 -5.17 17.15 -13.50
N ASP A 53 -5.32 17.12 -12.18
CA ASP A 53 -5.53 18.33 -11.39
C ASP A 53 -4.29 19.22 -11.37
N PHE A 54 -3.08 18.64 -11.31
CA PHE A 54 -1.81 19.35 -11.41
C PHE A 54 -1.67 20.07 -12.76
N ILE A 55 -2.01 19.41 -13.87
CA ILE A 55 -1.97 20.04 -15.21
C ILE A 55 -2.93 21.24 -15.26
N LYS A 56 -4.13 21.11 -14.68
CA LYS A 56 -5.09 22.23 -14.59
C LYS A 56 -4.56 23.36 -13.73
N GLU A 57 -3.97 23.05 -12.57
CA GLU A 57 -3.39 24.05 -11.67
C GLU A 57 -2.28 24.84 -12.35
N VAL A 58 -1.34 24.17 -13.01
CA VAL A 58 -0.29 24.81 -13.81
C VAL A 58 -0.89 25.66 -14.92
N ALA A 59 -1.91 25.17 -15.61
CA ALA A 59 -2.59 25.91 -16.66
C ALA A 59 -3.21 27.22 -16.15
N ILE A 60 -3.83 27.20 -14.98
CA ILE A 60 -4.36 28.40 -14.32
C ILE A 60 -3.24 29.38 -14.01
N ILE A 61 -2.13 28.92 -13.43
CA ILE A 61 -0.98 29.77 -13.08
C ILE A 61 -0.41 30.48 -14.31
N ILE A 62 -0.33 29.79 -15.47
CA ILE A 62 0.21 30.36 -16.72
C ILE A 62 -0.83 31.04 -17.61
N GLY A 63 -2.10 31.11 -17.18
CA GLY A 63 -3.18 31.73 -17.94
C GLY A 63 -3.62 30.94 -19.18
N ASN A 64 -3.45 29.60 -19.18
CA ASN A 64 -3.91 28.72 -20.26
C ASN A 64 -5.29 28.13 -19.93
N GLU A 65 -6.34 28.55 -20.64
CA GLU A 65 -7.70 28.11 -20.39
C GLU A 65 -8.00 26.67 -20.86
N SER A 66 -7.18 26.10 -21.77
CA SER A 66 -7.43 24.81 -22.39
C SER A 66 -6.17 23.93 -22.41
N PRO A 67 -5.74 23.41 -21.27
CA PRO A 67 -4.55 22.58 -21.22
C PRO A 67 -4.76 21.27 -21.95
N PHE A 68 -3.80 20.91 -22.81
CA PHE A 68 -3.78 19.59 -23.43
C PHE A 68 -3.38 18.52 -22.43
N MET A 69 -4.18 17.45 -22.33
CA MET A 69 -3.92 16.30 -21.47
C MET A 69 -3.69 15.07 -22.33
N ASP A 70 -2.43 14.69 -22.52
CA ASP A 70 -2.11 13.44 -23.21
C ASP A 70 -2.25 12.25 -22.27
N VAL A 71 -3.41 11.62 -22.30
CA VAL A 71 -3.71 10.41 -21.53
C VAL A 71 -3.36 9.12 -22.29
N SER A 72 -2.81 9.22 -23.51
CA SER A 72 -2.48 8.05 -24.34
C SER A 72 -1.41 7.14 -23.72
N ARG A 73 -0.65 7.68 -22.78
CA ARG A 73 0.38 6.94 -22.02
C ARG A 73 -0.18 6.12 -20.86
N LEU A 74 -1.44 6.32 -20.48
CA LEU A 74 -2.08 5.49 -19.46
C LEU A 74 -2.39 4.10 -20.02
N ARG A 75 -2.07 3.07 -19.27
CA ARG A 75 -2.23 1.67 -19.67
C ARG A 75 -3.38 0.98 -18.94
N PHE A 76 -4.11 1.70 -18.09
CA PHE A 76 -5.19 1.14 -17.26
C PHE A 76 -6.45 0.74 -18.03
N ASP A 77 -6.67 1.29 -19.21
CA ASP A 77 -7.92 1.07 -19.96
C ASP A 77 -8.20 -0.40 -20.26
N TRP A 78 -7.17 -1.19 -20.56
CA TRP A 78 -7.35 -2.61 -20.80
C TRP A 78 -7.61 -3.38 -19.51
N TRP A 79 -6.93 -3.01 -18.43
CA TRP A 79 -7.09 -3.63 -17.11
C TRP A 79 -8.49 -3.39 -16.55
N SER A 80 -8.98 -2.15 -16.56
CA SER A 80 -10.32 -1.81 -16.07
C SER A 80 -11.46 -2.51 -16.79
N LYS A 81 -11.20 -3.04 -17.98
CA LYS A 81 -12.14 -3.86 -18.76
C LYS A 81 -11.98 -5.37 -18.53
N SER A 82 -10.95 -5.78 -17.80
CA SER A 82 -10.71 -7.17 -17.43
C SER A 82 -11.65 -7.61 -16.31
N VAL A 83 -12.05 -8.88 -16.33
CA VAL A 83 -12.83 -9.50 -15.25
C VAL A 83 -12.02 -9.47 -13.94
N ASP A 84 -10.69 -9.59 -14.03
CA ASP A 84 -9.80 -9.59 -12.88
C ASP A 84 -9.78 -8.25 -12.12
N SER A 85 -10.17 -7.15 -12.78
CA SER A 85 -10.27 -5.85 -12.11
C SER A 85 -11.28 -5.85 -10.95
N THR A 86 -12.31 -6.69 -11.00
CA THR A 86 -13.31 -6.81 -9.94
C THR A 86 -12.73 -7.42 -8.65
N TYR A 87 -11.62 -8.16 -8.76
CA TYR A 87 -10.92 -8.75 -7.61
C TYR A 87 -10.36 -7.70 -6.66
N PHE A 88 -9.99 -6.51 -7.16
CA PHE A 88 -9.40 -5.45 -6.35
C PHE A 88 -10.43 -4.57 -5.66
N THR A 89 -11.65 -4.50 -6.18
CA THR A 89 -12.70 -3.65 -5.60
C THR A 89 -13.02 -4.06 -4.16
N GLY A 90 -12.95 -3.09 -3.25
CA GLY A 90 -13.22 -3.29 -1.83
C GLY A 90 -12.11 -4.00 -1.05
N LYS A 91 -10.92 -4.18 -1.64
CA LYS A 91 -9.74 -4.66 -0.89
C LYS A 91 -9.38 -3.67 0.21
N ARG A 92 -9.22 -4.19 1.42
CA ARG A 92 -8.92 -3.40 2.61
C ARG A 92 -7.44 -3.07 2.68
N VAL A 93 -7.11 -1.79 2.68
CA VAL A 93 -5.71 -1.33 2.69
C VAL A 93 -5.42 -0.44 3.89
N PHE A 94 -4.28 -0.66 4.53
CA PHE A 94 -3.70 0.22 5.54
C PHE A 94 -2.55 0.99 4.91
N ILE A 95 -2.49 2.32 5.15
CA ILE A 95 -1.52 3.21 4.49
C ILE A 95 -0.71 3.94 5.55
N PHE A 96 0.61 3.79 5.51
CA PHE A 96 1.53 4.43 6.45
C PHE A 96 2.83 4.87 5.75
N GLY A 97 3.37 6.03 6.13
CA GLY A 97 4.61 6.54 5.55
C GLY A 97 4.80 8.03 5.78
N ASP A 98 5.47 8.73 4.85
CA ASP A 98 5.47 10.19 4.87
C ASP A 98 4.13 10.76 4.40
N GLY A 99 3.84 11.99 4.84
CA GLY A 99 2.52 12.57 4.63
C GLY A 99 2.14 12.77 3.16
N THR A 100 3.09 13.13 2.31
CA THR A 100 2.85 13.32 0.87
C THR A 100 2.44 12.02 0.19
N HIS A 101 3.19 10.95 0.41
CA HIS A 101 2.89 9.65 -0.20
C HIS A 101 1.63 9.03 0.39
N VAL A 102 1.41 9.14 1.71
CA VAL A 102 0.18 8.64 2.35
C VAL A 102 -1.06 9.31 1.77
N ARG A 103 -1.06 10.64 1.65
CA ARG A 103 -2.19 11.39 1.09
C ARG A 103 -2.46 11.00 -0.37
N SER A 104 -1.40 10.90 -1.15
CA SER A 104 -1.49 10.54 -2.57
C SER A 104 -1.97 9.10 -2.74
N SER A 105 -1.41 8.17 -1.96
CA SER A 105 -1.78 6.76 -2.00
C SER A 105 -3.21 6.51 -1.54
N ALA A 106 -3.69 7.24 -0.52
CA ALA A 106 -5.08 7.14 -0.08
C ALA A 106 -6.06 7.54 -1.20
N ARG A 107 -5.74 8.63 -1.94
CA ARG A 107 -6.54 9.03 -3.10
C ARG A 107 -6.53 7.99 -4.21
N ILE A 108 -5.36 7.46 -4.57
CA ILE A 108 -5.24 6.40 -5.58
C ILE A 108 -6.02 5.15 -5.15
N ALA A 109 -5.81 4.72 -3.92
CA ALA A 109 -6.45 3.52 -3.37
C ALA A 109 -7.98 3.60 -3.48
N ARG A 110 -8.58 4.70 -3.02
CA ARG A 110 -10.04 4.88 -3.04
C ARG A 110 -10.58 5.19 -4.42
N ASP A 111 -10.02 6.23 -5.08
CA ASP A 111 -10.67 6.84 -6.24
C ASP A 111 -10.26 6.19 -7.56
N GLU A 112 -9.09 5.52 -7.63
CA GLU A 112 -8.54 4.94 -8.85
C GLU A 112 -8.55 3.41 -8.83
N MET A 113 -8.34 2.78 -7.65
CA MET A 113 -8.26 1.32 -7.50
C MET A 113 -9.52 0.71 -6.88
N GLY A 114 -10.40 1.53 -6.30
CA GLY A 114 -11.61 1.04 -5.62
C GLY A 114 -11.34 0.27 -4.34
N PHE A 115 -10.22 0.53 -3.67
CA PHE A 115 -9.87 -0.08 -2.39
C PHE A 115 -10.64 0.58 -1.24
N GLU A 116 -10.85 -0.16 -0.17
CA GLU A 116 -11.33 0.36 1.12
C GLU A 116 -10.12 0.73 1.98
N VAL A 117 -9.94 2.02 2.25
CA VAL A 117 -8.89 2.49 3.16
C VAL A 117 -9.36 2.29 4.59
N VAL A 118 -8.71 1.39 5.35
CA VAL A 118 -9.12 1.03 6.71
C VAL A 118 -8.31 1.74 7.81
N GLY A 119 -7.23 2.43 7.44
CA GLY A 119 -6.44 3.24 8.35
C GLY A 119 -5.36 3.99 7.59
N VAL A 120 -5.01 5.16 8.09
CA VAL A 120 -3.95 6.01 7.54
C VAL A 120 -3.05 6.53 8.66
N GLY A 121 -1.76 6.64 8.39
CA GLY A 121 -0.85 7.19 9.38
C GLY A 121 0.42 7.75 8.76
N CYS A 122 1.17 8.54 9.55
CA CYS A 122 2.47 9.03 9.14
C CYS A 122 3.44 9.14 10.32
N PHE A 123 4.73 9.06 10.01
CA PHE A 123 5.78 9.31 10.98
C PHE A 123 6.19 10.78 11.09
N ASN A 124 5.78 11.63 10.12
CA ASN A 124 6.09 13.07 10.12
C ASN A 124 5.10 13.83 10.99
N ARG A 125 5.56 14.39 12.11
CA ARG A 125 4.73 15.22 12.99
C ARG A 125 4.30 16.53 12.33
N GLU A 126 5.10 17.06 11.45
CA GLU A 126 4.82 18.28 10.68
C GLU A 126 3.57 18.12 9.80
N TYR A 127 3.31 16.91 9.31
CA TYR A 127 2.17 16.60 8.45
C TYR A 127 0.97 16.01 9.20
N ALA A 128 1.07 15.86 10.51
CA ALA A 128 0.04 15.22 11.35
C ALA A 128 -1.35 15.83 11.20
N ARG A 129 -1.43 17.18 11.05
CA ARG A 129 -2.71 17.87 10.86
C ARG A 129 -3.40 17.45 9.56
N GLN A 130 -2.64 17.37 8.47
CA GLN A 130 -3.14 16.98 7.15
C GLN A 130 -3.61 15.53 7.15
N ILE A 131 -2.87 14.64 7.81
CA ILE A 131 -3.25 13.22 7.92
C ILE A 131 -4.50 13.03 8.79
N ARG A 132 -4.66 13.80 9.88
CA ARG A 132 -5.90 13.77 10.67
C ARG A 132 -7.12 14.27 9.87
N LEU A 133 -6.94 15.28 9.00
CA LEU A 133 -8.00 15.74 8.12
C LEU A 133 -8.35 14.68 7.08
N LEU A 134 -7.34 14.04 6.50
CA LEU A 134 -7.51 12.92 5.57
C LEU A 134 -8.26 11.76 6.25
N ALA A 135 -7.82 11.32 7.42
CA ALA A 135 -8.47 10.25 8.17
C ALA A 135 -9.96 10.54 8.45
N LYS A 136 -10.26 11.79 8.84
CA LYS A 136 -11.64 12.23 9.03
C LYS A 136 -12.47 12.16 7.73
N GLU A 137 -11.89 12.53 6.60
CA GLU A 137 -12.55 12.45 5.28
C GLU A 137 -12.87 11.00 4.91
N TYR A 138 -11.99 10.08 5.27
CA TYR A 138 -12.12 8.64 4.98
C TYR A 138 -12.91 7.88 6.07
N GLY A 139 -13.26 8.54 7.18
CA GLY A 139 -13.97 7.89 8.28
C GLY A 139 -13.14 6.88 9.06
N VAL A 140 -11.82 7.06 9.08
CA VAL A 140 -10.85 6.18 9.76
C VAL A 140 -10.04 6.93 10.80
N ASP A 141 -9.33 6.20 11.66
CA ASP A 141 -8.43 6.79 12.64
C ASP A 141 -7.06 7.14 12.01
N ALA A 142 -6.49 8.25 12.48
CA ALA A 142 -5.15 8.69 12.07
C ALA A 142 -4.10 8.20 13.06
N LEU A 143 -3.13 7.44 12.59
CA LEU A 143 -1.96 7.02 13.37
C LEU A 143 -0.80 7.98 13.12
N ILE A 144 -0.37 8.73 14.14
CA ILE A 144 0.77 9.65 14.06
C ILE A 144 1.82 9.18 15.05
N THR A 145 2.76 8.39 14.56
CA THR A 145 3.80 7.77 15.41
C THR A 145 5.06 7.47 14.61
N ASP A 146 6.19 7.39 15.28
CA ASP A 146 7.47 6.88 14.80
C ASP A 146 7.82 5.52 15.45
N ASP A 147 6.92 5.00 16.30
CA ASP A 147 7.07 3.69 16.93
C ASP A 147 6.49 2.58 16.02
N TYR A 148 7.37 1.76 15.46
CA TYR A 148 6.98 0.64 14.60
C TYR A 148 6.16 -0.44 15.32
N LEU A 149 6.25 -0.56 16.64
CA LEU A 149 5.45 -1.52 17.42
C LEU A 149 3.99 -1.07 17.51
N GLU A 150 3.76 0.23 17.63
CA GLU A 150 2.41 0.81 17.58
C GLU A 150 1.78 0.64 16.19
N VAL A 151 2.59 0.80 15.13
CA VAL A 151 2.15 0.55 13.75
C VAL A 151 1.79 -0.93 13.57
N GLU A 152 2.63 -1.85 14.06
CA GLU A 152 2.38 -3.29 13.97
C GLU A 152 1.09 -3.69 14.72
N ALA A 153 0.91 -3.22 15.96
CA ALA A 153 -0.30 -3.47 16.72
C ALA A 153 -1.58 -2.94 16.02
N THR A 154 -1.47 -1.79 15.37
CA THR A 154 -2.58 -1.22 14.59
C THR A 154 -2.90 -2.08 13.36
N ILE A 155 -1.89 -2.55 12.63
CA ILE A 155 -2.06 -3.44 11.48
C ILE A 155 -2.68 -4.77 11.91
N GLU A 156 -2.22 -5.34 13.04
CA GLU A 156 -2.82 -6.55 13.60
C GLU A 156 -4.29 -6.37 13.98
N ALA A 157 -4.64 -5.24 14.58
CA ALA A 157 -6.02 -4.96 14.96
C ALA A 157 -6.93 -4.74 13.73
N LEU A 158 -6.46 -4.03 12.73
CA LEU A 158 -7.21 -3.71 11.52
C LEU A 158 -7.29 -4.87 10.53
N GLN A 159 -6.31 -5.76 10.52
CA GLN A 159 -6.21 -6.89 9.59
C GLN A 159 -6.48 -6.49 8.12
N PRO A 160 -5.69 -5.60 7.54
CA PRO A 160 -5.85 -5.24 6.14
C PRO A 160 -5.47 -6.40 5.22
N GLU A 161 -5.95 -6.35 3.98
CA GLU A 161 -5.57 -7.32 2.94
C GLU A 161 -4.29 -6.90 2.22
N MET A 162 -3.89 -5.63 2.36
CA MET A 162 -2.63 -5.09 1.84
C MET A 162 -2.15 -3.93 2.70
N ILE A 163 -0.83 -3.77 2.77
CA ILE A 163 -0.17 -2.64 3.38
C ILE A 163 0.50 -1.79 2.29
N LEU A 164 0.22 -0.49 2.31
CA LEU A 164 0.96 0.51 1.54
C LEU A 164 1.85 1.27 2.53
N GLY A 165 3.15 0.98 2.53
CA GLY A 165 4.00 1.43 3.62
C GLY A 165 5.42 1.78 3.19
N SER A 166 6.33 1.71 4.14
CA SER A 166 7.77 1.78 3.91
C SER A 166 8.41 0.38 4.02
N GLN A 167 9.73 0.34 3.99
CA GLN A 167 10.47 -0.89 4.29
C GLN A 167 10.10 -1.46 5.67
N MET A 168 9.78 -0.61 6.65
CA MET A 168 9.45 -1.06 8.01
C MET A 168 8.12 -1.82 7.99
N GLU A 169 7.10 -1.27 7.36
CA GLU A 169 5.78 -1.92 7.23
C GLU A 169 5.86 -3.18 6.36
N ARG A 170 6.80 -3.25 5.41
CA ARG A 170 7.05 -4.49 4.67
C ARG A 170 7.58 -5.61 5.58
N HIS A 171 8.43 -5.30 6.57
CA HIS A 171 8.86 -6.30 7.55
C HIS A 171 7.70 -6.77 8.43
N ILE A 172 6.81 -5.86 8.83
CA ILE A 172 5.57 -6.18 9.54
C ILE A 172 4.70 -7.09 8.67
N GLY A 173 4.46 -6.70 7.42
CA GLY A 173 3.69 -7.49 6.47
C GLY A 173 4.22 -8.91 6.30
N LYS A 174 5.56 -9.08 6.22
CA LYS A 174 6.17 -10.42 6.16
C LYS A 174 5.90 -11.27 7.39
N ARG A 175 5.93 -10.67 8.60
CA ARG A 175 5.62 -11.40 9.83
C ARG A 175 4.16 -11.81 9.93
N LEU A 176 3.26 -10.94 9.47
CA LEU A 176 1.82 -11.14 9.54
C LEU A 176 1.24 -11.88 8.33
N GLY A 177 2.05 -12.17 7.29
CA GLY A 177 1.60 -12.78 6.05
C GLY A 177 0.71 -11.86 5.21
N ILE A 178 0.91 -10.53 5.30
CA ILE A 178 0.15 -9.52 4.55
C ILE A 178 1.03 -8.94 3.45
N PRO A 179 0.58 -8.90 2.19
CA PRO A 179 1.34 -8.27 1.11
C PRO A 179 1.53 -6.77 1.38
N CYS A 180 2.72 -6.28 1.03
CA CYS A 180 3.07 -4.88 1.22
C CYS A 180 3.72 -4.32 -0.05
N ALA A 181 3.25 -3.15 -0.49
CA ALA A 181 3.95 -2.33 -1.46
C ALA A 181 4.60 -1.13 -0.77
N VAL A 182 5.86 -0.85 -1.15
CA VAL A 182 6.60 0.28 -0.59
C VAL A 182 6.28 1.55 -1.36
N ILE A 183 5.73 2.54 -0.65
CA ILE A 183 5.29 3.82 -1.21
C ILE A 183 6.16 5.00 -0.80
N SER A 184 6.89 4.90 0.31
CA SER A 184 7.72 5.98 0.84
C SER A 184 8.99 5.48 1.52
N ALA A 185 9.92 6.40 1.79
CA ALA A 185 11.10 6.10 2.60
C ALA A 185 10.69 5.67 4.03
N PRO A 186 11.53 4.88 4.71
CA PRO A 186 12.80 4.32 4.26
C PRO A 186 12.63 3.20 3.21
N PHE A 187 13.56 3.19 2.24
CA PHE A 187 13.62 2.19 1.17
C PHE A 187 14.71 1.17 1.42
N HIS A 188 14.49 -0.06 0.98
CA HIS A 188 15.54 -1.06 0.83
C HIS A 188 16.15 -0.99 -0.59
N VAL A 189 17.33 -1.59 -0.79
CA VAL A 189 18.00 -1.65 -2.09
C VAL A 189 17.08 -2.20 -3.19
N GLN A 190 16.25 -3.17 -2.88
CA GLN A 190 15.30 -3.75 -3.84
C GLN A 190 14.16 -2.80 -4.25
N ASP A 191 13.88 -1.78 -3.45
CA ASP A 191 12.77 -0.84 -3.69
C ASP A 191 13.26 0.43 -4.38
N ASN A 192 14.57 0.61 -4.53
CA ASN A 192 15.17 1.82 -5.05
C ASN A 192 15.91 1.63 -6.40
N PRO A 193 15.28 1.18 -7.44
CA PRO A 193 15.71 1.47 -8.80
C PRO A 193 15.10 2.81 -9.25
N ALA A 194 15.34 3.89 -8.50
CA ALA A 194 14.67 5.19 -8.65
C ALA A 194 14.62 5.70 -10.09
N ARG A 195 15.60 5.34 -10.90
CA ARG A 195 15.68 5.69 -12.31
C ARG A 195 14.54 5.11 -13.16
N TYR A 196 14.01 3.94 -12.78
CA TYR A 196 12.98 3.21 -13.52
C TYR A 196 11.67 3.07 -12.76
N SER A 197 11.55 3.74 -11.62
CA SER A 197 10.37 3.72 -10.75
C SER A 197 9.85 5.13 -10.52
N PRO A 198 9.38 5.84 -11.57
CA PRO A 198 8.78 7.14 -11.41
C PRO A 198 7.53 7.03 -10.54
N GLN A 199 7.24 8.10 -9.79
CA GLN A 199 6.02 8.16 -8.96
C GLN A 199 5.07 9.28 -9.42
N VAL A 200 5.56 10.22 -10.23
CA VAL A 200 4.78 11.38 -10.68
C VAL A 200 4.35 11.24 -12.14
N GLY A 201 3.25 11.89 -12.50
CA GLY A 201 2.71 11.91 -13.85
C GLY A 201 2.12 10.58 -14.29
N TRP A 202 1.89 10.44 -15.59
CA TRP A 202 1.25 9.26 -16.19
C TRP A 202 2.07 7.99 -16.03
N GLU A 203 3.37 8.07 -16.22
CA GLU A 203 4.25 6.91 -16.04
C GLU A 203 4.34 6.52 -14.56
N GLY A 204 4.33 7.49 -13.64
CA GLY A 204 4.26 7.21 -12.21
C GLY A 204 2.98 6.48 -11.85
N ALA A 205 1.85 6.87 -12.42
CA ALA A 205 0.58 6.18 -12.21
C ALA A 205 0.61 4.72 -12.72
N ASN A 206 1.21 4.47 -13.90
CA ASN A 206 1.38 3.12 -14.43
C ASN A 206 2.25 2.24 -13.50
N VAL A 207 3.38 2.78 -13.01
CA VAL A 207 4.30 2.06 -12.12
C VAL A 207 3.65 1.76 -10.77
N ILE A 208 2.92 2.73 -10.20
CA ILE A 208 2.21 2.55 -8.93
C ILE A 208 1.17 1.44 -9.07
N PHE A 209 0.37 1.47 -10.14
CA PHE A 209 -0.62 0.44 -10.43
C PHE A 209 0.03 -0.95 -10.46
N ASP A 210 1.06 -1.13 -11.26
CA ASP A 210 1.78 -2.38 -11.43
C ASP A 210 2.37 -2.87 -10.08
N THR A 211 3.00 -1.97 -9.34
CA THR A 211 3.62 -2.27 -8.05
C THR A 211 2.59 -2.73 -6.99
N TRP A 212 1.38 -2.18 -7.00
CA TRP A 212 0.36 -2.55 -6.01
C TRP A 212 -0.43 -3.78 -6.42
N VAL A 213 -0.63 -3.98 -7.71
CA VAL A 213 -1.39 -5.13 -8.23
C VAL A 213 -0.62 -6.43 -8.07
N HIS A 214 0.67 -6.45 -8.38
CA HIS A 214 1.49 -7.66 -8.33
C HIS A 214 1.43 -8.41 -6.99
N PRO A 215 1.66 -7.78 -5.81
CA PRO A 215 1.60 -8.49 -4.54
C PRO A 215 0.22 -9.11 -4.23
N LEU A 216 -0.86 -8.48 -4.72
CA LEU A 216 -2.21 -8.98 -4.53
C LEU A 216 -2.51 -10.18 -5.43
N VAL A 217 -2.10 -10.13 -6.70
CA VAL A 217 -2.33 -11.20 -7.68
C VAL A 217 -1.48 -12.44 -7.34
N MET A 218 -0.22 -12.24 -6.98
CA MET A 218 0.67 -13.35 -6.58
C MET A 218 0.12 -14.12 -5.37
N GLY A 219 -0.44 -13.42 -4.39
CA GLY A 219 -1.09 -14.07 -3.24
C GLY A 219 -2.32 -14.91 -3.63
N LEU A 220 -3.08 -14.49 -4.65
CA LEU A 220 -4.18 -15.28 -5.19
C LEU A 220 -3.68 -16.54 -5.89
N GLU A 221 -2.64 -16.42 -6.69
CA GLU A 221 -2.06 -17.55 -7.41
C GLU A 221 -1.52 -18.64 -6.46
N GLU A 222 -0.74 -18.23 -5.45
CA GLU A 222 -0.25 -19.15 -4.41
C GLU A 222 -1.39 -19.86 -3.69
N HIS A 223 -2.49 -19.14 -3.44
CA HIS A 223 -3.67 -19.73 -2.81
C HIS A 223 -4.35 -20.78 -3.69
N LEU A 224 -4.56 -20.45 -4.96
CA LEU A 224 -5.17 -21.37 -5.93
C LEU A 224 -4.32 -22.63 -6.07
N LEU A 225 -3.01 -22.48 -6.22
CA LEU A 225 -2.08 -23.59 -6.28
C LEU A 225 -2.13 -24.48 -5.02
N HIS A 226 -2.24 -23.85 -3.83
CA HIS A 226 -2.36 -24.59 -2.58
C HIS A 226 -3.71 -25.30 -2.44
N MET A 227 -4.80 -24.64 -2.87
CA MET A 227 -6.16 -25.18 -2.79
C MET A 227 -6.35 -26.38 -3.72
N PHE A 228 -5.73 -26.35 -4.89
CA PHE A 228 -5.81 -27.43 -5.89
C PHE A 228 -4.64 -28.42 -5.82
N ARG A 229 -3.78 -28.32 -4.81
CA ARG A 229 -2.61 -29.19 -4.66
C ARG A 229 -2.94 -30.68 -4.60
N ASP A 230 -4.07 -30.99 -3.98
CA ASP A 230 -4.58 -32.38 -3.80
C ASP A 230 -5.65 -32.73 -4.84
N ASP A 231 -5.85 -31.89 -5.86
CA ASP A 231 -6.79 -32.18 -6.94
C ASP A 231 -6.23 -33.28 -7.84
N PHE A 232 -7.12 -34.14 -8.33
CA PHE A 232 -6.77 -35.28 -9.18
C PHE A 232 -6.02 -34.87 -10.47
N GLU A 233 -6.29 -33.67 -10.99
CA GLU A 233 -5.59 -33.09 -12.14
C GLU A 233 -4.19 -32.54 -11.79
N PHE A 234 -3.92 -32.30 -10.52
CA PHE A 234 -2.66 -31.80 -9.98
C PHE A 234 -2.00 -32.80 -9.02
N ASN A 235 -2.11 -34.08 -9.27
CA ASN A 235 -1.57 -35.10 -8.38
C ASN A 235 -0.03 -35.04 -8.34
N ASP A 236 0.55 -35.48 -7.21
CA ASP A 236 2.00 -35.46 -6.95
C ASP A 236 2.81 -36.39 -7.88
N GLU A 237 2.19 -37.27 -8.66
CA GLU A 237 2.81 -38.12 -9.67
C GLU A 237 2.92 -37.43 -11.02
N ALA A 238 2.17 -36.37 -11.25
CA ALA A 238 2.43 -35.46 -12.37
C ALA A 238 3.79 -34.81 -12.14
N GLY A 239 4.73 -35.02 -13.05
CA GLY A 239 6.07 -34.42 -12.96
C GLY A 239 6.00 -32.89 -12.70
N PRO A 240 7.06 -32.31 -12.17
CA PRO A 240 7.02 -30.89 -11.74
C PRO A 240 6.52 -30.01 -12.88
N SER A 241 5.38 -29.38 -12.67
CA SER A 241 4.89 -28.37 -13.59
C SER A 241 5.91 -27.25 -13.62
N HIS A 242 6.06 -26.58 -14.74
CA HIS A 242 6.93 -25.41 -14.88
C HIS A 242 6.59 -24.26 -13.91
N HIS A 243 5.49 -24.35 -13.16
CA HIS A 243 5.10 -23.46 -12.06
C HIS A 243 5.57 -23.95 -10.68
N GLY A 244 6.08 -25.17 -10.56
CA GLY A 244 6.52 -25.80 -9.30
C GLY A 244 7.99 -25.58 -8.94
N GLY A 245 8.59 -24.43 -9.26
CA GLY A 245 10.01 -24.11 -9.01
C GLY A 245 10.44 -24.01 -7.54
N HIS A 246 9.57 -24.28 -6.59
CA HIS A 246 9.91 -24.36 -5.16
C HIS A 246 9.38 -25.66 -4.56
N ALA A 247 9.95 -26.79 -4.98
CA ALA A 247 9.79 -28.03 -4.25
C ALA A 247 10.41 -27.84 -2.85
N VAL A 248 9.60 -27.79 -1.84
CA VAL A 248 10.07 -27.91 -0.44
C VAL A 248 10.80 -29.25 -0.37
N PRO A 249 12.06 -29.31 0.08
CA PRO A 249 12.80 -30.56 0.19
C PRO A 249 12.00 -31.54 1.05
N LYS A 250 11.80 -32.79 0.58
CA LYS A 250 11.10 -33.84 1.34
C LYS A 250 11.62 -34.02 2.77
N ASN A 251 12.85 -33.58 3.04
CA ASN A 251 13.47 -33.63 4.37
C ASN A 251 12.91 -32.62 5.39
N ALA A 252 12.07 -31.66 4.97
CA ALA A 252 11.44 -30.74 5.91
C ALA A 252 10.13 -31.28 6.50
N ILE A 253 9.56 -32.32 5.87
CA ILE A 253 8.31 -32.98 6.35
C ILE A 253 8.60 -34.01 7.42
N ASP A 254 9.73 -34.73 7.31
CA ASP A 254 10.13 -35.74 8.31
C ASP A 254 10.62 -35.15 9.63
N SER A 255 11.05 -33.87 9.64
CA SER A 255 11.46 -33.20 10.88
C SER A 255 10.31 -32.57 11.67
N ALA A 256 9.10 -32.52 11.09
CA ALA A 256 7.90 -32.01 11.78
C ALA A 256 7.09 -33.11 12.48
N GLN A 257 7.38 -34.40 12.22
CA GLN A 257 6.66 -35.54 12.84
C GLN A 257 7.32 -36.03 14.13
N ASP A 258 8.56 -35.62 14.43
CA ASP A 258 9.27 -36.08 15.64
C ASP A 258 9.21 -35.12 16.84
N SER A 259 8.42 -34.04 16.75
CA SER A 259 8.29 -33.04 17.83
C SER A 259 6.99 -33.12 18.65
N ASP A 260 6.15 -34.13 18.43
CA ASP A 260 4.89 -34.28 19.17
C ASP A 260 4.95 -35.28 20.36
N MET A 261 6.13 -35.56 20.87
CA MET A 261 6.25 -36.23 22.17
C MET A 261 7.14 -35.41 23.11
N ILE A 262 6.53 -34.83 24.07
CA ILE A 262 6.95 -34.26 25.36
C ILE A 262 6.44 -32.81 25.49
N LEU A 263 5.34 -32.69 26.19
CA LEU A 263 5.09 -31.78 27.30
C LEU A 263 3.59 -31.76 27.68
N GLU A 264 3.19 -32.76 28.47
CA GLU A 264 2.16 -32.54 29.46
C GLU A 264 2.80 -31.81 30.63
N SER A 265 2.34 -30.63 30.95
CA SER A 265 1.99 -30.17 32.29
C SER A 265 1.74 -28.66 32.32
N GLU A 266 0.49 -28.33 32.66
CA GLU A 266 0.05 -27.24 33.54
C GLU A 266 0.49 -25.81 33.24
N THR A 267 -0.44 -24.94 32.82
CA THR A 267 -1.16 -24.06 33.76
C THR A 267 -2.30 -23.32 33.06
N VAL A 268 -3.47 -23.51 33.61
CA VAL A 268 -4.69 -22.75 33.32
C VAL A 268 -4.50 -21.33 33.81
N VAL A 269 -4.55 -20.36 32.91
CA VAL A 269 -4.91 -18.97 33.21
C VAL A 269 -6.09 -18.62 32.34
N GLN A 270 -7.24 -18.63 32.98
CA GLN A 270 -8.48 -18.05 32.45
C GLN A 270 -8.25 -16.57 32.14
N LYS A 271 -8.49 -16.17 30.92
CA LYS A 271 -8.91 -14.83 30.55
C LYS A 271 -10.25 -14.93 29.86
N ASP A 272 -11.28 -14.52 30.60
CA ASP A 272 -12.60 -14.23 30.08
C ASP A 272 -12.50 -13.12 29.03
N VAL A 273 -12.64 -13.50 27.79
CA VAL A 273 -13.15 -12.64 26.74
C VAL A 273 -14.16 -13.52 26.00
N SER A 274 -15.40 -13.09 25.96
CA SER A 274 -16.48 -13.74 25.22
C SER A 274 -16.12 -13.76 23.73
N SER A 275 -15.35 -14.75 23.32
CA SER A 275 -15.06 -15.04 21.93
C SER A 275 -16.29 -15.73 21.36
N ILE A 276 -16.94 -15.10 20.41
CA ILE A 276 -18.03 -15.67 19.61
C ILE A 276 -17.54 -16.93 18.87
N TRP A 277 -16.22 -17.11 18.75
CA TRP A 277 -15.59 -18.18 18.02
C TRP A 277 -15.19 -19.35 18.91
N LEU A 278 -15.63 -20.55 18.53
CA LEU A 278 -15.12 -21.79 19.12
C LEU A 278 -13.65 -22.01 18.69
N LEU A 279 -12.86 -22.63 19.55
CA LEU A 279 -11.44 -22.93 19.28
C LEU A 279 -11.21 -23.69 17.96
N ASP A 280 -12.14 -24.55 17.58
CA ASP A 280 -12.05 -25.31 16.33
C ASP A 280 -12.41 -24.42 15.11
N ALA A 281 -13.35 -23.49 15.27
CA ALA A 281 -13.66 -22.53 14.23
C ALA A 281 -12.48 -21.55 13.97
N GLU A 282 -11.74 -21.18 15.01
CA GLU A 282 -10.51 -20.40 14.83
C GLU A 282 -9.39 -21.18 14.10
N LYS A 283 -9.28 -22.48 14.34
CA LYS A 283 -8.34 -23.35 13.60
C LYS A 283 -8.73 -23.43 12.12
N GLU A 284 -10.01 -23.58 11.83
CA GLU A 284 -10.50 -23.60 10.45
C GLU A 284 -10.30 -22.23 9.78
N LEU A 285 -10.56 -21.13 10.51
CA LEU A 285 -10.31 -19.78 10.00
C LEU A 285 -8.82 -19.56 9.68
N LYS A 286 -7.91 -20.15 10.45
CA LYS A 286 -6.47 -20.07 10.16
C LYS A 286 -6.04 -20.82 8.90
N LYS A 287 -6.79 -21.82 8.47
CA LYS A 287 -6.57 -22.52 7.19
C LYS A 287 -6.98 -21.66 5.98
N ILE A 288 -7.86 -20.68 6.20
CA ILE A 288 -8.26 -19.74 5.15
C ILE A 288 -7.10 -18.79 4.87
N PRO A 289 -6.76 -18.56 3.60
CA PRO A 289 -5.71 -17.63 3.22
C PRO A 289 -5.92 -16.25 3.84
N PHE A 290 -4.84 -15.63 4.28
CA PHE A 290 -4.89 -14.37 5.02
C PHE A 290 -5.70 -13.29 4.30
N PHE A 291 -5.62 -13.20 2.97
CA PHE A 291 -6.30 -12.17 2.18
C PHE A 291 -7.82 -12.32 2.08
N VAL A 292 -8.38 -13.51 2.34
CA VAL A 292 -9.84 -13.73 2.47
C VAL A 292 -10.27 -13.95 3.92
N ARG A 293 -9.33 -14.22 4.83
CA ARG A 293 -9.62 -14.55 6.24
C ARG A 293 -10.41 -13.45 6.94
N GLY A 294 -10.02 -12.18 6.74
CA GLY A 294 -10.73 -11.04 7.31
C GLY A 294 -12.17 -10.92 6.80
N LYS A 295 -12.39 -11.18 5.51
CA LYS A 295 -13.74 -11.19 4.92
C LYS A 295 -14.57 -12.37 5.42
N ALA A 296 -13.98 -13.57 5.47
CA ALA A 296 -14.62 -14.75 6.01
C ALA A 296 -15.02 -14.55 7.47
N ARG A 297 -14.12 -14.00 8.31
CA ARG A 297 -14.39 -13.68 9.70
C ARG A 297 -15.57 -12.73 9.84
N ARG A 298 -15.54 -11.59 9.15
CA ARG A 298 -16.63 -10.60 9.20
C ARG A 298 -17.97 -11.17 8.72
N ASN A 299 -17.95 -11.89 7.60
CA ASN A 299 -19.17 -12.51 7.09
C ASN A 299 -19.75 -13.48 8.12
N THR A 300 -18.93 -14.33 8.74
CA THR A 300 -19.39 -15.26 9.76
C THR A 300 -19.92 -14.53 10.99
N GLU A 301 -19.24 -13.48 11.46
CA GLU A 301 -19.69 -12.65 12.60
C GLU A 301 -20.96 -11.86 12.30
N THR A 302 -21.23 -11.54 11.03
CA THR A 302 -22.47 -10.84 10.62
C THR A 302 -23.67 -11.78 10.57
N TYR A 303 -23.46 -13.07 10.33
CA TYR A 303 -24.53 -14.07 10.20
C TYR A 303 -24.70 -14.95 11.45
N ALA A 304 -23.84 -14.82 12.47
CA ALA A 304 -23.91 -15.52 13.75
C ALA A 304 -24.70 -14.73 14.79
#